data_0745a906991c8c7c39d6cb2c3075e0d9
#
_entry.id   0745a906991c8c7c39d6cb2c3075e0d9
#
_cell.length_a   1.000
_cell.length_b   1.000
_cell.length_c   1.000
_cell.angle_alpha   90.00
_cell.angle_beta   90.00
_cell.angle_gamma   90.00
#
_symmetry.space_group_name_H-M   'P 1'
#
loop_
_entity.id
_entity.type
_entity.pdbx_description
1 polymer ?
#
loop_
_entity_poly.entity_id
_entity_poly.type
_entity_poly.pdbx_seq_one_letter_code
_entity_poly.pdbx_strand_id
1 'polypeptide(L)'
;MLLFAAATLAAGLRPGTVQAEEPPLKLVALGDSLTAGYRLPAEAAFPAVLERALKAKGYRVEIANAGVSGDTSTGGLDRLDWSVPDGTQGVILELGANDMLRGTDPAVTRKALETIIVRLKERRIPVLLAGMLAAPNLGTEYRTRFDAIYPDLARAHDLVLYPFFLDGVAGQRANTMDDGLHPTAKGVERVVEGILPTVETFLGRLGQKPEQKGQ
;
A
#
# COMPACT_ATOMS: atom_id res chain seq x y z
N MET A 1 67.90 42.18 19.71
CA MET A 1 66.92 42.25 18.61
C MET A 1 66.20 40.91 18.56
N LEU A 2 65.04 40.82 19.27
CA LEU A 2 64.19 39.61 19.25
C LEU A 2 63.07 39.83 18.24
N LEU A 3 63.02 38.93 17.23
CA LEU A 3 61.88 38.88 16.27
C LEU A 3 60.81 37.93 16.83
N PHE A 4 59.62 38.43 17.11
CA PHE A 4 58.42 37.62 17.38
C PHE A 4 57.77 37.27 16.05
N ALA A 5 57.72 35.99 15.75
CA ALA A 5 56.91 35.47 14.63
C ALA A 5 55.49 35.19 15.12
N ALA A 6 54.49 35.93 14.60
CA ALA A 6 53.08 35.71 14.85
C ALA A 6 52.60 34.63 13.90
N ALA A 7 52.20 33.47 14.43
CA ALA A 7 51.54 32.39 13.67
C ALA A 7 50.03 32.67 13.61
N THR A 8 49.51 33.06 12.46
CA THR A 8 48.09 33.20 12.18
C THR A 8 47.45 31.81 11.94
N LEU A 9 46.61 31.37 12.88
CA LEU A 9 45.81 30.16 12.77
C LEU A 9 44.58 30.45 11.90
N ALA A 10 44.59 30.06 10.63
CA ALA A 10 43.43 30.10 9.75
C ALA A 10 42.47 28.97 10.07
N ALA A 11 41.37 29.25 10.77
CA ALA A 11 40.28 28.31 10.98
C ALA A 11 39.52 28.13 9.65
N GLY A 12 39.78 27.02 8.96
CA GLY A 12 39.08 26.68 7.74
C GLY A 12 37.61 26.30 8.05
N LEU A 13 36.69 27.17 7.69
CA LEU A 13 35.27 26.86 7.60
C LEU A 13 35.11 25.77 6.50
N ARG A 14 34.80 24.50 6.91
CA ARG A 14 34.40 23.48 5.98
C ARG A 14 32.97 23.80 5.54
N PRO A 15 32.68 23.99 4.24
CA PRO A 15 31.30 24.10 3.77
C PRO A 15 30.59 22.79 4.07
N GLY A 16 29.58 22.85 4.92
CA GLY A 16 28.65 21.74 5.12
C GLY A 16 28.02 21.41 3.76
N THR A 17 28.23 20.22 3.25
CA THR A 17 27.50 19.70 2.09
C THR A 17 26.04 19.61 2.49
N VAL A 18 25.21 20.53 2.01
CA VAL A 18 23.76 20.39 2.04
C VAL A 18 23.46 19.18 1.13
N GLN A 19 23.26 18.03 1.74
CA GLN A 19 22.82 16.85 1.02
C GLN A 19 21.39 17.15 0.57
N ALA A 20 21.16 17.23 -0.75
CA ALA A 20 19.82 17.41 -1.28
C ALA A 20 18.98 16.23 -0.79
N GLU A 21 17.86 16.53 -0.15
CA GLU A 21 16.93 15.52 0.31
C GLU A 21 16.44 14.71 -0.90
N GLU A 22 16.53 13.37 -0.84
CA GLU A 22 15.99 12.52 -1.88
C GLU A 22 14.46 12.70 -1.97
N PRO A 23 13.88 12.72 -3.18
CA PRO A 23 12.44 12.86 -3.33
C PRO A 23 11.72 11.66 -2.68
N PRO A 24 10.48 11.85 -2.19
CA PRO A 24 9.72 10.77 -1.58
C PRO A 24 9.42 9.65 -2.60
N LEU A 25 9.40 8.42 -2.11
CA LEU A 25 9.00 7.25 -2.89
C LEU A 25 7.51 7.38 -3.26
N LYS A 26 7.18 7.26 -4.54
CA LYS A 26 5.81 7.38 -5.05
C LYS A 26 5.14 6.02 -5.16
N LEU A 27 4.13 5.81 -4.34
CA LEU A 27 3.29 4.62 -4.35
C LEU A 27 1.89 4.95 -4.88
N VAL A 28 1.21 3.94 -5.39
CA VAL A 28 -0.22 3.99 -5.72
C VAL A 28 -0.94 2.89 -4.95
N ALA A 29 -2.01 3.24 -4.25
CA ALA A 29 -2.95 2.27 -3.71
C ALA A 29 -4.08 2.08 -4.74
N LEU A 30 -4.02 0.97 -5.49
CA LEU A 30 -5.01 0.59 -6.50
C LEU A 30 -6.01 -0.36 -5.86
N GLY A 31 -7.27 0.08 -5.76
CA GLY A 31 -8.28 -0.71 -5.06
C GLY A 31 -9.71 -0.26 -5.32
N ASP A 32 -10.61 -0.74 -4.49
CA ASP A 32 -12.04 -0.42 -4.58
C ASP A 32 -12.50 0.61 -3.54
N SER A 33 -13.69 0.45 -2.96
CA SER A 33 -14.25 1.34 -1.92
C SER A 33 -13.46 1.30 -0.62
N LEU A 34 -12.80 0.20 -0.31
CA LEU A 34 -12.00 0.03 0.89
C LEU A 34 -10.73 0.89 0.82
N THR A 35 -10.13 0.98 -0.37
CA THR A 35 -9.00 1.88 -0.66
C THR A 35 -9.46 3.33 -0.81
N ALA A 36 -10.58 3.57 -1.54
CA ALA A 36 -11.11 4.91 -1.78
C ALA A 36 -11.47 5.66 -0.50
N GLY A 37 -11.84 4.95 0.56
CA GLY A 37 -12.36 5.54 1.80
C GLY A 37 -13.84 5.91 1.65
N TYR A 38 -14.68 4.94 1.26
CA TYR A 38 -16.11 5.12 1.05
C TYR A 38 -16.79 5.84 2.22
N ARG A 39 -17.50 6.95 1.95
CA ARG A 39 -18.15 7.82 2.93
C ARG A 39 -17.24 8.42 4.01
N LEU A 40 -15.93 8.35 3.84
CA LEU A 40 -14.98 9.00 4.73
C LEU A 40 -14.41 10.27 4.08
N PRO A 41 -13.97 11.25 4.87
CA PRO A 41 -13.18 12.36 4.34
C PRO A 41 -11.83 11.83 3.84
N ALA A 42 -11.23 12.52 2.86
CA ALA A 42 -10.03 12.06 2.16
C ALA A 42 -8.86 11.72 3.10
N GLU A 43 -8.69 12.49 4.17
CA GLU A 43 -7.65 12.29 5.19
C GLU A 43 -7.86 11.04 6.05
N ALA A 44 -9.07 10.47 6.08
CA ALA A 44 -9.41 9.23 6.78
C ALA A 44 -9.43 8.00 5.86
N ALA A 45 -9.19 8.18 4.55
CA ALA A 45 -9.06 7.08 3.61
C ALA A 45 -7.76 6.28 3.87
N PHE A 46 -7.78 4.99 3.56
CA PHE A 46 -6.67 4.07 3.80
C PHE A 46 -5.30 4.60 3.34
N PRO A 47 -5.12 5.11 2.10
CA PRO A 47 -3.81 5.58 1.64
C PRO A 47 -3.28 6.76 2.45
N ALA A 48 -4.14 7.70 2.83
CA ALA A 48 -3.77 8.87 3.61
C ALA A 48 -3.39 8.51 5.06
N VAL A 49 -4.11 7.57 5.68
CA VAL A 49 -3.79 7.09 7.03
C VAL A 49 -2.47 6.31 7.02
N LEU A 50 -2.27 5.44 6.02
CA LEU A 50 -1.04 4.66 5.85
C LEU A 50 0.17 5.59 5.61
N GLU A 51 0.04 6.58 4.73
CA GLU A 51 1.10 7.56 4.46
C GLU A 51 1.53 8.28 5.74
N ARG A 52 0.56 8.75 6.54
CA ARG A 52 0.87 9.39 7.83
C ARG A 52 1.58 8.46 8.80
N ALA A 53 1.14 7.20 8.89
CA ALA A 53 1.76 6.20 9.75
C ALA A 53 3.21 5.91 9.36
N LEU A 54 3.48 5.79 8.06
CA LEU A 54 4.84 5.58 7.52
C LEU A 54 5.73 6.80 7.75
N LYS A 55 5.22 8.02 7.50
CA LYS A 55 5.95 9.28 7.76
C LYS A 55 6.29 9.43 9.24
N ALA A 56 5.39 9.05 10.14
CA ALA A 56 5.66 9.08 11.59
C ALA A 56 6.80 8.13 11.99
N LYS A 57 7.02 7.05 11.22
CA LYS A 57 8.14 6.11 11.39
C LYS A 57 9.41 6.53 10.64
N GLY A 58 9.42 7.68 9.96
CA GLY A 58 10.58 8.21 9.25
C GLY A 58 10.71 7.77 7.79
N TYR A 59 9.69 7.13 7.21
CA TYR A 59 9.71 6.83 5.78
C TYR A 59 9.31 8.06 4.95
N ARG A 60 10.02 8.28 3.85
CA ARG A 60 9.71 9.33 2.87
C ARG A 60 8.89 8.74 1.74
N VAL A 61 7.57 8.78 1.88
CA VAL A 61 6.63 8.20 0.92
C VAL A 61 5.50 9.16 0.61
N GLU A 62 4.97 9.06 -0.59
CA GLU A 62 3.70 9.64 -1.05
C GLU A 62 2.83 8.50 -1.60
N ILE A 63 1.57 8.42 -1.18
CA ILE A 63 0.66 7.34 -1.58
C ILE A 63 -0.56 7.94 -2.28
N ALA A 64 -0.61 7.83 -3.59
CA ALA A 64 -1.77 8.23 -4.37
C ALA A 64 -2.93 7.26 -4.14
N ASN A 65 -4.12 7.82 -3.88
CA ASN A 65 -5.35 7.05 -3.77
C ASN A 65 -5.94 6.80 -5.17
N ALA A 66 -5.85 5.57 -5.64
CA ALA A 66 -6.48 5.10 -6.88
C ALA A 66 -7.59 4.07 -6.58
N GLY A 67 -8.32 4.26 -5.47
CA GLY A 67 -9.53 3.51 -5.14
C GLY A 67 -10.74 4.02 -5.90
N VAL A 68 -11.58 3.10 -6.41
CA VAL A 68 -12.86 3.42 -7.05
C VAL A 68 -13.95 2.54 -6.44
N SER A 69 -14.91 3.18 -5.76
CA SER A 69 -15.99 2.45 -5.07
C SER A 69 -16.81 1.60 -6.03
N GLY A 70 -16.98 0.33 -5.69
CA GLY A 70 -17.73 -0.64 -6.48
C GLY A 70 -16.91 -1.38 -7.54
N ASP A 71 -15.63 -1.06 -7.72
CA ASP A 71 -14.78 -1.74 -8.69
C ASP A 71 -14.58 -3.21 -8.36
N THR A 72 -14.66 -4.02 -9.40
CA THR A 72 -14.21 -5.42 -9.40
C THR A 72 -12.74 -5.49 -9.81
N SER A 73 -12.15 -6.66 -9.69
CA SER A 73 -10.80 -6.92 -10.22
C SER A 73 -10.68 -6.61 -11.72
N THR A 74 -11.73 -6.89 -12.50
CA THR A 74 -11.80 -6.54 -13.94
C THR A 74 -11.89 -5.02 -14.15
N GLY A 75 -12.72 -4.32 -13.35
CA GLY A 75 -12.80 -2.85 -13.42
C GLY A 75 -11.46 -2.19 -13.11
N GLY A 76 -10.75 -2.67 -12.08
CA GLY A 76 -9.39 -2.20 -11.79
C GLY A 76 -8.39 -2.48 -12.91
N LEU A 77 -8.50 -3.63 -13.59
CA LEU A 77 -7.69 -3.95 -14.77
C LEU A 77 -7.96 -2.98 -15.94
N ASP A 78 -9.22 -2.68 -16.20
CA ASP A 78 -9.62 -1.82 -17.33
C ASP A 78 -9.07 -0.39 -17.19
N ARG A 79 -8.89 0.09 -15.96
CA ARG A 79 -8.34 1.42 -15.67
C ARG A 79 -6.87 1.44 -15.25
N LEU A 80 -6.16 0.32 -15.34
CA LEU A 80 -4.80 0.19 -14.80
C LEU A 80 -3.84 1.28 -15.29
N ASP A 81 -3.83 1.56 -16.60
CA ASP A 81 -2.84 2.44 -17.21
C ASP A 81 -2.96 3.89 -16.75
N TRP A 82 -4.18 4.41 -16.62
CA TRP A 82 -4.36 5.78 -16.15
C TRP A 82 -4.39 5.90 -14.62
N SER A 83 -4.66 4.80 -13.91
CA SER A 83 -4.64 4.77 -12.44
C SER A 83 -3.24 4.65 -11.86
N VAL A 84 -2.32 4.06 -12.64
CA VAL A 84 -0.91 3.87 -12.25
C VAL A 84 -0.04 4.59 -13.28
N PRO A 85 0.18 5.92 -13.10
CA PRO A 85 0.94 6.72 -14.05
C PRO A 85 2.42 6.36 -14.06
N ASP A 86 3.13 6.81 -15.10
CA ASP A 86 4.59 6.70 -15.18
C ASP A 86 5.25 7.43 -14.01
N GLY A 87 6.35 6.85 -13.54
CA GLY A 87 7.05 7.32 -12.34
C GLY A 87 6.51 6.72 -11.02
N THR A 88 5.47 5.88 -11.05
CA THR A 88 5.06 5.06 -9.91
C THR A 88 6.14 4.05 -9.58
N GLN A 89 6.55 3.98 -8.31
CA GLN A 89 7.66 3.14 -7.85
C GLN A 89 7.20 1.88 -7.09
N GLY A 90 5.90 1.77 -6.81
CA GLY A 90 5.29 0.59 -6.23
C GLY A 90 3.77 0.70 -6.16
N VAL A 91 3.09 -0.43 -6.16
CA VAL A 91 1.63 -0.51 -6.07
C VAL A 91 1.22 -1.37 -4.89
N ILE A 92 0.27 -0.88 -4.10
CA ILE A 92 -0.51 -1.68 -3.15
C ILE A 92 -1.81 -2.03 -3.87
N LEU A 93 -1.97 -3.31 -4.23
CA LEU A 93 -3.12 -3.82 -4.99
C LEU A 93 -4.14 -4.44 -4.03
N GLU A 94 -5.31 -3.80 -3.92
CA GLU A 94 -6.42 -4.23 -3.08
C GLU A 94 -7.69 -4.26 -3.94
N LEU A 95 -8.08 -5.43 -4.43
CA LEU A 95 -9.27 -5.66 -5.25
C LEU A 95 -9.80 -7.09 -5.02
N GLY A 96 -11.08 -7.30 -5.31
CA GLY A 96 -11.73 -8.60 -5.27
C GLY A 96 -12.90 -8.69 -4.30
N ALA A 97 -13.07 -7.71 -3.38
CA ALA A 97 -14.21 -7.69 -2.48
C ALA A 97 -15.55 -7.61 -3.25
N ASN A 98 -15.62 -6.78 -4.28
CA ASN A 98 -16.82 -6.66 -5.11
C ASN A 98 -17.06 -7.87 -6.02
N ASP A 99 -16.00 -8.56 -6.46
CA ASP A 99 -16.11 -9.83 -7.16
C ASP A 99 -16.79 -10.87 -6.27
N MET A 100 -16.32 -11.00 -5.04
CA MET A 100 -16.86 -11.90 -4.03
C MET A 100 -18.32 -11.57 -3.69
N LEU A 101 -18.64 -10.29 -3.45
CA LEU A 101 -20.01 -9.85 -3.14
C LEU A 101 -21.00 -10.10 -4.28
N ARG A 102 -20.53 -10.09 -5.53
CA ARG A 102 -21.35 -10.37 -6.73
C ARG A 102 -21.38 -11.84 -7.10
N GLY A 103 -20.67 -12.70 -6.39
CA GLY A 103 -20.56 -14.11 -6.72
C GLY A 103 -19.84 -14.40 -8.04
N THR A 104 -18.93 -13.50 -8.45
CA THR A 104 -18.11 -13.68 -9.65
C THR A 104 -17.27 -14.96 -9.51
N ASP A 105 -17.16 -15.75 -10.59
CA ASP A 105 -16.31 -16.95 -10.54
C ASP A 105 -14.89 -16.58 -10.12
N PRO A 106 -14.33 -17.21 -9.08
CA PRO A 106 -12.97 -16.95 -8.60
C PRO A 106 -11.90 -17.03 -9.69
N ALA A 107 -12.12 -17.81 -10.76
CA ALA A 107 -11.20 -17.88 -11.89
C ALA A 107 -11.12 -16.54 -12.67
N VAL A 108 -12.21 -15.78 -12.75
CA VAL A 108 -12.26 -14.45 -13.39
C VAL A 108 -11.46 -13.47 -12.55
N THR A 109 -11.73 -13.43 -11.23
CA THR A 109 -10.99 -12.58 -10.27
C THR A 109 -9.50 -12.88 -10.32
N ARG A 110 -9.11 -14.15 -10.26
CA ARG A 110 -7.71 -14.59 -10.35
C ARG A 110 -7.06 -14.08 -11.64
N LYS A 111 -7.70 -14.30 -12.78
CA LYS A 111 -7.16 -13.88 -14.09
C LYS A 111 -6.96 -12.36 -14.17
N ALA A 112 -7.92 -11.59 -13.69
CA ALA A 112 -7.81 -10.13 -13.70
C ALA A 112 -6.65 -9.64 -12.81
N LEU A 113 -6.57 -10.12 -11.56
CA LEU A 113 -5.48 -9.79 -10.64
C LEU A 113 -4.11 -10.20 -11.18
N GLU A 114 -4.00 -11.42 -11.75
CA GLU A 114 -2.77 -11.89 -12.36
C GLU A 114 -2.35 -11.02 -13.55
N THR A 115 -3.30 -10.60 -14.39
CA THR A 115 -3.03 -9.70 -15.52
C THR A 115 -2.54 -8.33 -15.04
N ILE A 116 -3.14 -7.76 -13.97
CA ILE A 116 -2.66 -6.52 -13.36
C ILE A 116 -1.21 -6.69 -12.88
N ILE A 117 -0.92 -7.76 -12.15
CA ILE A 117 0.41 -8.05 -11.62
C ILE A 117 1.45 -8.17 -12.74
N VAL A 118 1.13 -8.92 -13.78
CA VAL A 118 2.03 -9.12 -14.93
C VAL A 118 2.32 -7.79 -15.63
N ARG A 119 1.29 -7.00 -15.95
CA ARG A 119 1.45 -5.69 -16.60
C ARG A 119 2.26 -4.70 -15.75
N LEU A 120 2.08 -4.69 -14.44
CA LEU A 120 2.90 -3.87 -13.53
C LEU A 120 4.37 -4.34 -13.51
N LYS A 121 4.61 -5.66 -13.49
CA LYS A 121 5.96 -6.22 -13.56
C LYS A 121 6.66 -5.91 -14.90
N GLU A 122 5.95 -5.94 -16.02
CA GLU A 122 6.48 -5.52 -17.33
C GLU A 122 6.93 -4.05 -17.31
N ARG A 123 6.21 -3.20 -16.57
CA ARG A 123 6.58 -1.80 -16.31
C ARG A 123 7.63 -1.65 -15.21
N ARG A 124 8.15 -2.74 -14.62
CA ARG A 124 9.10 -2.77 -13.50
C ARG A 124 8.56 -2.09 -12.24
N ILE A 125 7.26 -2.17 -12.02
CA ILE A 125 6.59 -1.63 -10.84
C ILE A 125 6.32 -2.79 -9.88
N PRO A 126 7.01 -2.88 -8.73
CA PRO A 126 6.75 -3.88 -7.70
C PRO A 126 5.35 -3.77 -7.11
N VAL A 127 4.80 -4.91 -6.69
CA VAL A 127 3.43 -5.00 -6.14
C VAL A 127 3.46 -5.61 -4.74
N LEU A 128 2.76 -4.96 -3.80
CA LEU A 128 2.26 -5.57 -2.57
C LEU A 128 0.82 -5.99 -2.83
N LEU A 129 0.52 -7.26 -2.64
CA LEU A 129 -0.84 -7.79 -2.81
C LEU A 129 -1.55 -7.81 -1.46
N ALA A 130 -2.66 -7.07 -1.34
CA ALA A 130 -3.54 -7.11 -0.18
C ALA A 130 -4.70 -8.06 -0.47
N GLY A 131 -4.74 -9.16 0.25
CA GLY A 131 -5.69 -10.25 0.02
C GLY A 131 -7.08 -9.97 0.58
N MET A 132 -8.04 -10.77 0.11
CA MET A 132 -9.42 -10.79 0.57
C MET A 132 -9.85 -12.22 0.87
N LEU A 133 -10.77 -12.41 1.81
CA LEU A 133 -11.39 -13.68 2.13
C LEU A 133 -12.86 -13.67 1.74
N ALA A 134 -13.35 -14.81 1.27
CA ALA A 134 -14.76 -14.95 0.93
C ALA A 134 -15.65 -15.03 2.18
N ALA A 135 -16.82 -14.38 2.08
CA ALA A 135 -17.82 -14.40 3.15
C ALA A 135 -18.30 -15.84 3.46
N PRO A 136 -18.56 -16.17 4.75
CA PRO A 136 -18.90 -17.55 5.15
C PRO A 136 -20.14 -18.15 4.48
N ASN A 137 -21.08 -17.29 4.04
CA ASN A 137 -22.35 -17.68 3.41
C ASN A 137 -22.24 -18.09 1.94
N LEU A 138 -21.07 -17.96 1.31
CA LEU A 138 -20.87 -18.28 -0.12
C LEU A 138 -20.61 -19.79 -0.40
N GLY A 139 -20.63 -20.61 0.64
CA GLY A 139 -20.40 -22.05 0.53
C GLY A 139 -18.91 -22.42 0.44
N THR A 140 -18.61 -23.67 0.81
CA THR A 140 -17.23 -24.13 0.97
C THR A 140 -16.44 -24.14 -0.34
N GLU A 141 -17.07 -24.58 -1.43
CA GLU A 141 -16.40 -24.67 -2.73
C GLU A 141 -15.94 -23.30 -3.22
N TYR A 142 -16.84 -22.30 -3.22
CA TYR A 142 -16.50 -20.93 -3.62
C TYR A 142 -15.39 -20.36 -2.73
N ARG A 143 -15.52 -20.49 -1.41
CA ARG A 143 -14.54 -20.00 -0.44
C ARG A 143 -13.16 -20.61 -0.68
N THR A 144 -13.08 -21.93 -0.82
CA THR A 144 -11.78 -22.59 -1.06
C THR A 144 -11.10 -22.05 -2.31
N ARG A 145 -11.85 -21.86 -3.40
CA ARG A 145 -11.31 -21.32 -4.66
C ARG A 145 -10.94 -19.85 -4.56
N PHE A 146 -11.75 -19.03 -3.89
CA PHE A 146 -11.52 -17.60 -3.76
C PHE A 146 -10.36 -17.30 -2.80
N ASP A 147 -10.35 -17.91 -1.62
CA ASP A 147 -9.34 -17.69 -0.59
C ASP A 147 -7.93 -18.13 -1.05
N ALA A 148 -7.84 -19.07 -2.00
CA ALA A 148 -6.58 -19.51 -2.58
C ALA A 148 -5.97 -18.51 -3.59
N ILE A 149 -6.73 -17.55 -4.12
CA ILE A 149 -6.28 -16.64 -5.18
C ILE A 149 -5.02 -15.89 -4.76
N TYR A 150 -5.08 -15.21 -3.62
CA TYR A 150 -4.04 -14.28 -3.19
C TYR A 150 -2.74 -14.97 -2.79
N PRO A 151 -2.75 -16.03 -1.94
CA PRO A 151 -1.52 -16.74 -1.61
C PRO A 151 -0.89 -17.45 -2.82
N ASP A 152 -1.69 -17.94 -3.77
CA ASP A 152 -1.17 -18.56 -4.97
C ASP A 152 -0.51 -17.55 -5.90
N LEU A 153 -1.15 -16.38 -6.14
CA LEU A 153 -0.57 -15.30 -6.94
C LEU A 153 0.70 -14.73 -6.28
N ALA A 154 0.68 -14.54 -4.97
CA ALA A 154 1.84 -14.07 -4.24
C ALA A 154 3.03 -15.02 -4.39
N ARG A 155 2.79 -16.34 -4.29
CA ARG A 155 3.82 -17.36 -4.48
C ARG A 155 4.30 -17.42 -5.93
N ALA A 156 3.39 -17.41 -6.90
CA ALA A 156 3.72 -17.51 -8.32
C ALA A 156 4.53 -16.33 -8.83
N HIS A 157 4.32 -15.15 -8.27
CA HIS A 157 4.94 -13.90 -8.73
C HIS A 157 5.97 -13.31 -7.75
N ASP A 158 6.31 -14.01 -6.64
CA ASP A 158 7.20 -13.56 -5.57
C ASP A 158 6.79 -12.17 -5.01
N LEU A 159 5.53 -12.03 -4.62
CA LEU A 159 4.99 -10.79 -4.09
C LEU A 159 5.05 -10.76 -2.56
N VAL A 160 5.13 -9.55 -2.02
CA VAL A 160 4.76 -9.32 -0.62
C VAL A 160 3.24 -9.44 -0.51
N LEU A 161 2.76 -10.27 0.41
CA LEU A 161 1.34 -10.53 0.64
C LEU A 161 0.93 -10.05 2.03
N TYR A 162 -0.13 -9.23 2.10
CA TYR A 162 -0.94 -9.08 3.30
C TYR A 162 -2.17 -9.96 3.16
N PRO A 163 -2.33 -11.02 3.94
CA PRO A 163 -3.28 -12.09 3.62
C PRO A 163 -4.75 -11.68 3.60
N PHE A 164 -5.16 -10.78 4.50
CA PHE A 164 -6.54 -10.33 4.60
C PHE A 164 -6.62 -8.84 4.95
N PHE A 165 -7.04 -8.01 3.98
CA PHE A 165 -7.08 -6.57 4.12
C PHE A 165 -7.94 -6.08 5.29
N LEU A 166 -9.06 -6.76 5.56
CA LEU A 166 -10.01 -6.42 6.64
C LEU A 166 -9.74 -7.17 7.95
N ASP A 167 -8.52 -7.66 8.18
CA ASP A 167 -8.19 -8.33 9.43
C ASP A 167 -8.37 -7.40 10.63
N GLY A 168 -9.09 -7.88 11.67
CA GLY A 168 -9.47 -7.11 12.85
C GLY A 168 -10.58 -6.06 12.62
N VAL A 169 -11.16 -6.01 11.41
CA VAL A 169 -12.28 -5.11 11.04
C VAL A 169 -13.51 -5.90 10.66
N ALA A 170 -13.39 -6.90 9.78
CA ALA A 170 -14.52 -7.72 9.34
C ALA A 170 -15.25 -8.35 10.53
N GLY A 171 -16.58 -8.16 10.60
CA GLY A 171 -17.41 -8.67 11.69
C GLY A 171 -17.32 -7.89 13.00
N GLN A 172 -16.52 -6.82 13.07
CA GLN A 172 -16.37 -5.98 14.26
C GLN A 172 -17.22 -4.71 14.12
N ARG A 173 -18.40 -4.66 14.76
CA ARG A 173 -19.34 -3.53 14.67
C ARG A 173 -18.72 -2.17 15.04
N ALA A 174 -17.74 -2.14 15.93
CA ALA A 174 -17.06 -0.90 16.32
C ALA A 174 -16.15 -0.34 15.22
N ASN A 175 -15.76 -1.17 14.26
CA ASN A 175 -14.80 -0.84 13.20
C ASN A 175 -15.46 -0.80 11.81
N THR A 176 -16.74 -1.21 11.69
CA THR A 176 -17.48 -1.20 10.43
C THR A 176 -18.64 -0.20 10.48
N MET A 177 -19.00 0.34 9.33
CA MET A 177 -20.22 1.14 9.15
C MET A 177 -21.47 0.28 9.33
N ASP A 178 -22.66 0.90 9.30
CA ASP A 178 -23.94 0.21 9.48
C ASP A 178 -24.22 -0.87 8.43
N ASP A 179 -23.55 -0.79 7.27
CA ASP A 179 -23.63 -1.81 6.21
C ASP A 179 -22.87 -3.11 6.55
N GLY A 180 -22.05 -3.11 7.61
CA GLY A 180 -21.24 -4.25 8.04
C GLY A 180 -20.09 -4.61 7.10
N LEU A 181 -19.83 -3.80 6.07
CA LEU A 181 -18.82 -4.05 5.03
C LEU A 181 -17.68 -3.04 5.06
N HIS A 182 -18.01 -1.75 5.07
CA HIS A 182 -17.04 -0.67 4.97
C HIS A 182 -16.46 -0.30 6.34
N PRO A 183 -15.15 -0.10 6.45
CA PRO A 183 -14.53 0.40 7.67
C PRO A 183 -15.01 1.81 8.03
N THR A 184 -15.22 2.08 9.32
CA THR A 184 -15.24 3.45 9.85
C THR A 184 -13.83 4.05 9.83
N ALA A 185 -13.67 5.35 10.15
CA ALA A 185 -12.34 5.94 10.29
C ALA A 185 -11.45 5.15 11.27
N LYS A 186 -12.02 4.71 12.41
CA LYS A 186 -11.33 3.81 13.36
C LYS A 186 -11.01 2.44 12.76
N GLY A 187 -11.92 1.92 11.92
CA GLY A 187 -11.68 0.67 11.18
C GLY A 187 -10.51 0.80 10.22
N VAL A 188 -10.38 1.94 9.52
CA VAL A 188 -9.22 2.22 8.65
C VAL A 188 -7.92 2.28 9.45
N GLU A 189 -7.91 2.93 10.62
CA GLU A 189 -6.75 2.93 11.52
C GLU A 189 -6.35 1.49 11.88
N ARG A 190 -7.33 0.63 12.18
CA ARG A 190 -7.08 -0.78 12.48
C ARG A 190 -6.51 -1.55 11.30
N VAL A 191 -7.02 -1.30 10.08
CA VAL A 191 -6.43 -1.88 8.84
C VAL A 191 -4.97 -1.46 8.72
N VAL A 192 -4.68 -0.16 8.88
CA VAL A 192 -3.31 0.36 8.77
C VAL A 192 -2.39 -0.23 9.83
N GLU A 193 -2.81 -0.35 11.08
CA GLU A 193 -2.04 -1.02 12.13
C GLU A 193 -1.65 -2.45 11.73
N GLY A 194 -2.59 -3.19 11.15
CA GLY A 194 -2.35 -4.58 10.73
C GLY A 194 -1.42 -4.71 9.52
N ILE A 195 -1.62 -3.90 8.48
CA ILE A 195 -0.83 -4.00 7.25
C ILE A 195 0.55 -3.34 7.35
N LEU A 196 0.74 -2.39 8.27
CA LEU A 196 1.95 -1.56 8.35
C LEU A 196 3.26 -2.38 8.35
N PRO A 197 3.44 -3.46 9.14
CA PRO A 197 4.66 -4.28 9.08
C PRO A 197 4.90 -4.91 7.71
N THR A 198 3.83 -5.28 7.01
CA THR A 198 3.91 -5.84 5.64
C THR A 198 4.33 -4.79 4.63
N VAL A 199 3.83 -3.55 4.78
CA VAL A 199 4.25 -2.42 3.95
C VAL A 199 5.71 -2.05 4.24
N GLU A 200 6.17 -2.08 5.48
CA GLU A 200 7.59 -1.87 5.82
C GLU A 200 8.49 -2.94 5.15
N THR A 201 8.06 -4.19 5.13
CA THR A 201 8.75 -5.26 4.38
C THR A 201 8.80 -4.95 2.88
N PHE A 202 7.69 -4.48 2.30
CA PHE A 202 7.62 -4.08 0.91
C PHE A 202 8.55 -2.91 0.61
N LEU A 203 8.56 -1.86 1.44
CA LEU A 203 9.48 -0.72 1.33
C LEU A 203 10.94 -1.16 1.41
N GLY A 204 11.26 -2.12 2.27
CA GLY A 204 12.59 -2.73 2.35
C GLY A 204 13.02 -3.41 1.04
N ARG A 205 12.10 -4.10 0.33
CA ARG A 205 12.36 -4.65 -1.02
C ARG A 205 12.59 -3.56 -2.08
N LEU A 206 12.03 -2.36 -1.87
CA LEU A 206 12.25 -1.17 -2.71
C LEU A 206 13.53 -0.39 -2.34
N GLY A 207 14.32 -0.89 -1.39
CA GLY A 207 15.54 -0.25 -0.92
C GLY A 207 15.31 0.92 0.06
N GLN A 208 14.06 1.14 0.50
CA GLN A 208 13.72 2.22 1.43
C GLN A 208 13.96 1.80 2.88
N LYS A 209 14.50 2.73 3.66
CA LYS A 209 14.68 2.59 5.10
C LYS A 209 14.15 3.83 5.79
N PRO A 210 13.65 3.71 7.03
CA PRO A 210 13.28 4.89 7.79
C PRO A 210 14.50 5.76 8.07
N GLU A 211 14.34 7.07 7.96
CA GLU A 211 15.37 8.02 8.40
C GLU A 211 15.57 7.89 9.91
N GLN A 212 16.81 7.71 10.32
CA GLN A 212 17.15 7.78 11.74
C GLN A 212 16.98 9.23 12.19
N LYS A 213 16.01 9.51 13.05
CA LYS A 213 15.96 10.80 13.73
C LYS A 213 17.27 10.92 14.52
N GLY A 214 18.14 11.84 14.10
CA GLY A 214 19.36 12.15 14.84
C GLY A 214 19.04 12.38 16.31
N GLN A 215 19.70 11.64 17.19
CA GLN A 215 19.66 11.84 18.63
C GLN A 215 20.33 13.17 18.98
#